data_a2d39a12ea9fb7cabe20f89144606799
#
_entry.id   a2d39a12ea9fb7cabe20f89144606799
#
_cell.length_a   1.000
_cell.length_b   1.000
_cell.length_c   1.000
_cell.angle_alpha   90.00
_cell.angle_beta   90.00
_cell.angle_gamma   90.00
#
_symmetry.space_group_name_H-M   'P 1'
#
loop_
_entity.id
_entity.type
_entity.pdbx_description
1 polymer ?
#
loop_
_entity_poly.entity_id
_entity_poly.type
_entity_poly.pdbx_seq_one_letter_code
_entity_poly.pdbx_strand_id
1 'polypeptide(L)'
;NLEVVRNRQVATSASAYLFSARDPGALVIAANLPAARLDDATRAMLDEVARLAFEEIPAEELAKAKTILESDRVFDKETVQGYARKLGFFSAIAGDPNFEERYLAALQKTTAADLRRIAAEYLRPSHLSIYAQVPERMANKQPAKVDKVLARLRAVAESADTRANARFARAAAATPDVDRVIRHVFPSGMKLLILRDASVPVVALRATWVGGLRYEDDRSNGISNLLAGLLTRGTKTRSAEQIMNEVEGMAGALTGYTGRNSLGLQAEFLSRYFERGFDLVADCLRNATFPEDELEKERRVVLDDIRAQEDNLGQVAFRLFHAAMWGKHPYRLDLMGTAPSVAGLSRRKLLNHFHQRYSTSNLTIAVVGDVDPARVRAKVAALFGDSPEQTLDKPLVPPEPVRAEPAQVFKFMSKEQSHLVLGYQGVGFASEDRFPLEVLAYVLSGQGGRLFTEIREKRALAYRVSAFSVEGLDPGYFAVYLASSPENLDEAIKVVRHELREVAGKGITAEELARAQRYLIGVHAIGLQRKSALAAALAFHEAYGQGWKAYRQYGDYIMKVTVADVTRVARKYLDPSREVSAIVKPPAESPGAARAAARAGRAGISVRTAGGPAADPSHARAEADWK
;
A
#
# COMPACT_ATOMS: atom_id res chain seq x y z
N ASN A 1 1.95 13.67 12.44
CA ASN A 1 3.00 12.69 12.12
C ASN A 1 4.38 13.08 12.64
N LEU A 2 4.87 14.30 12.34
CA LEU A 2 6.23 14.70 12.73
C LEU A 2 6.42 14.56 14.25
N GLU A 3 5.57 15.20 15.04
CA GLU A 3 5.72 15.22 16.49
C GLU A 3 5.40 13.85 17.14
N VAL A 4 4.27 13.26 16.83
CA VAL A 4 3.77 12.04 17.48
C VAL A 4 4.54 10.78 17.06
N VAL A 5 4.88 10.66 15.77
CA VAL A 5 5.52 9.46 15.21
C VAL A 5 7.05 9.60 15.22
N ARG A 6 7.59 10.73 14.74
CA ARG A 6 9.04 10.88 14.55
C ARG A 6 9.77 11.42 15.75
N ASN A 7 9.29 12.53 16.33
CA ASN A 7 10.02 13.18 17.42
C ASN A 7 9.81 12.43 18.74
N ARG A 8 8.55 12.22 19.15
CA ARG A 8 8.23 11.54 20.42
C ARG A 8 8.19 10.02 20.30
N GLN A 9 8.07 9.46 19.09
CA GLN A 9 8.04 8.01 18.82
C GLN A 9 7.02 7.25 19.69
N VAL A 10 5.87 7.86 19.92
CA VAL A 10 4.79 7.28 20.74
C VAL A 10 3.74 6.54 19.91
N ALA A 11 3.77 6.69 18.57
CA ALA A 11 2.91 5.97 17.64
C ALA A 11 3.70 5.52 16.41
N THR A 12 3.21 4.48 15.73
CA THR A 12 3.76 4.00 14.45
C THR A 12 3.18 4.73 13.26
N SER A 13 1.93 5.22 13.38
CA SER A 13 1.30 6.10 12.40
C SER A 13 0.31 7.02 13.09
N ALA A 14 0.11 8.21 12.53
CA ALA A 14 -0.92 9.14 12.96
C ALA A 14 -1.49 9.88 11.74
N SER A 15 -2.79 10.14 11.75
CA SER A 15 -3.52 10.85 10.70
C SER A 15 -4.61 11.71 11.29
N ALA A 16 -4.99 12.76 10.55
CA ALA A 16 -6.17 13.55 10.87
C ALA A 16 -6.98 13.77 9.58
N TYR A 17 -8.29 13.65 9.66
CA TYR A 17 -9.18 13.89 8.53
C TYR A 17 -10.53 14.43 9.00
N LEU A 18 -11.17 15.19 8.12
CA LEU A 18 -12.50 15.71 8.34
C LEU A 18 -13.53 14.77 7.69
N PHE A 19 -14.39 14.18 8.51
CA PHE A 19 -15.58 13.49 8.02
C PHE A 19 -16.65 14.54 7.74
N SER A 20 -16.83 14.91 6.47
CA SER A 20 -17.81 15.90 6.04
C SER A 20 -19.06 15.20 5.53
N ALA A 21 -20.16 15.34 6.28
CA ALA A 21 -21.49 14.90 5.88
C ALA A 21 -22.33 16.10 5.41
N ARG A 22 -23.57 15.86 5.00
CA ARG A 22 -24.56 16.90 4.72
C ARG A 22 -24.98 17.61 6.01
N ASP A 23 -25.10 16.85 7.07
CA ASP A 23 -25.30 17.29 8.46
C ASP A 23 -23.94 17.46 9.17
N PRO A 24 -23.88 17.96 10.41
CA PRO A 24 -22.63 18.15 11.13
C PRO A 24 -21.74 16.90 11.12
N GLY A 25 -20.48 17.09 10.70
CA GLY A 25 -19.47 16.03 10.63
C GLY A 25 -18.57 15.98 11.86
N ALA A 26 -17.41 15.36 11.74
CA ALA A 26 -16.42 15.23 12.81
C ALA A 26 -14.98 15.38 12.28
N LEU A 27 -14.14 16.07 13.05
CA LEU A 27 -12.69 15.96 12.88
C LEU A 27 -12.22 14.69 13.60
N VAL A 28 -11.63 13.75 12.86
CA VAL A 28 -11.13 12.49 13.40
C VAL A 28 -9.61 12.52 13.40
N ILE A 29 -9.01 12.19 14.55
CA ILE A 29 -7.57 11.99 14.69
C ILE A 29 -7.36 10.55 15.10
N ALA A 30 -6.62 9.79 14.30
CA ALA A 30 -6.37 8.37 14.49
C ALA A 30 -4.87 8.08 14.56
N ALA A 31 -4.48 7.13 15.39
CA ALA A 31 -3.10 6.65 15.48
C ALA A 31 -3.05 5.14 15.72
N ASN A 32 -2.06 4.49 15.12
CA ASN A 32 -1.65 3.13 15.50
C ASN A 32 -0.42 3.21 16.40
N LEU A 33 -0.44 2.48 17.50
CA LEU A 33 0.60 2.61 18.52
C LEU A 33 0.74 1.33 19.36
N PRO A 34 1.91 1.07 19.95
CA PRO A 34 2.07 0.03 20.95
C PRO A 34 1.17 0.31 22.16
N ALA A 35 0.41 -0.67 22.62
CA ALA A 35 -0.57 -0.49 23.70
C ALA A 35 0.04 0.11 25.00
N ALA A 36 1.34 -0.12 25.26
CA ALA A 36 2.04 0.48 26.40
C ALA A 36 2.26 2.01 26.26
N ARG A 37 2.10 2.57 25.05
CA ARG A 37 2.26 3.99 24.74
C ARG A 37 0.94 4.76 24.61
N LEU A 38 -0.19 4.12 24.93
CA LEU A 38 -1.52 4.71 24.75
C LEU A 38 -1.64 6.09 25.42
N ASP A 39 -1.20 6.22 26.66
CA ASP A 39 -1.29 7.47 27.42
C ASP A 39 -0.41 8.57 26.82
N ASP A 40 0.81 8.24 26.46
CA ASP A 40 1.78 9.20 25.89
C ASP A 40 1.33 9.67 24.50
N ALA A 41 0.84 8.76 23.65
CA ALA A 41 0.34 9.08 22.32
C ALA A 41 -0.93 9.93 22.38
N THR A 42 -1.87 9.60 23.27
CA THR A 42 -3.10 10.39 23.46
C THR A 42 -2.76 11.83 23.89
N ARG A 43 -1.83 11.99 24.85
CA ARG A 43 -1.38 13.34 25.26
C ARG A 43 -0.73 14.09 24.11
N ALA A 44 0.20 13.47 23.39
CA ALA A 44 0.90 14.11 22.29
C ALA A 44 -0.08 14.58 21.18
N MET A 45 -1.09 13.78 20.84
CA MET A 45 -2.12 14.17 19.87
C MET A 45 -2.97 15.33 20.38
N LEU A 46 -3.39 15.33 21.65
CA LEU A 46 -4.19 16.41 22.23
C LEU A 46 -3.38 17.70 22.41
N ASP A 47 -2.09 17.62 22.70
CA ASP A 47 -1.19 18.78 22.76
C ASP A 47 -1.12 19.48 21.39
N GLU A 48 -1.02 18.72 20.28
CA GLU A 48 -1.02 19.28 18.94
C GLU A 48 -2.38 19.89 18.55
N VAL A 49 -3.48 19.29 18.96
CA VAL A 49 -4.82 19.88 18.78
C VAL A 49 -4.97 21.19 19.55
N ALA A 50 -4.49 21.22 20.78
CA ALA A 50 -4.53 22.42 21.61
C ALA A 50 -3.69 23.55 20.99
N ARG A 51 -2.52 23.26 20.41
CA ARG A 51 -1.68 24.24 19.72
C ARG A 51 -2.45 25.01 18.64
N LEU A 52 -3.30 24.36 17.86
CA LEU A 52 -4.08 25.00 16.80
C LEU A 52 -5.03 26.09 17.32
N ALA A 53 -5.51 25.98 18.55
CA ALA A 53 -6.41 26.97 19.17
C ALA A 53 -5.64 28.12 19.89
N PHE A 54 -4.39 27.87 20.30
CA PHE A 54 -3.62 28.80 21.15
C PHE A 54 -2.49 29.52 20.44
N GLU A 55 -1.84 28.85 19.47
CA GLU A 55 -0.68 29.37 18.77
C GLU A 55 -1.07 29.86 17.37
N GLU A 56 -0.36 30.86 16.87
CA GLU A 56 -0.51 31.28 15.49
C GLU A 56 0.22 30.26 14.58
N ILE A 57 -0.51 29.74 13.59
CA ILE A 57 0.05 28.81 12.64
C ILE A 57 1.03 29.55 11.73
N PRO A 58 2.29 29.09 11.55
CA PRO A 58 3.24 29.70 10.65
C PRO A 58 2.69 29.83 9.23
N ALA A 59 2.95 30.95 8.58
CA ALA A 59 2.45 31.22 7.22
C ALA A 59 2.88 30.14 6.22
N GLU A 60 4.08 29.58 6.40
CA GLU A 60 4.60 28.48 5.59
C GLU A 60 3.79 27.18 5.80
N GLU A 61 3.43 26.86 7.04
CA GLU A 61 2.62 25.67 7.37
C GLU A 61 1.21 25.79 6.78
N LEU A 62 0.61 26.97 6.85
CA LEU A 62 -0.69 27.24 6.20
C LEU A 62 -0.59 27.14 4.68
N ALA A 63 0.44 27.72 4.05
CA ALA A 63 0.65 27.63 2.61
C ALA A 63 0.84 26.18 2.14
N LYS A 64 1.60 25.39 2.90
CA LYS A 64 1.79 23.95 2.69
C LYS A 64 0.46 23.19 2.77
N ALA A 65 -0.35 23.41 3.81
CA ALA A 65 -1.65 22.77 3.95
C ALA A 65 -2.60 23.08 2.78
N LYS A 66 -2.64 24.34 2.33
CA LYS A 66 -3.42 24.75 1.14
C LYS A 66 -2.96 24.01 -0.12
N THR A 67 -1.64 23.94 -0.32
CA THR A 67 -1.06 23.25 -1.48
C THR A 67 -1.38 21.75 -1.46
N ILE A 68 -1.36 21.07 -0.30
CA ILE A 68 -1.73 19.67 -0.15
C ILE A 68 -3.20 19.46 -0.54
N LEU A 69 -4.12 20.25 0.01
CA LEU A 69 -5.55 20.13 -0.29
C LEU A 69 -5.89 20.41 -1.77
N GLU A 70 -5.18 21.36 -2.41
CA GLU A 70 -5.30 21.60 -3.85
C GLU A 70 -4.79 20.39 -4.65
N SER A 71 -3.64 19.86 -4.27
CA SER A 71 -3.01 18.70 -4.91
C SER A 71 -3.91 17.47 -4.87
N ASP A 72 -4.49 17.14 -3.72
CA ASP A 72 -5.42 16.03 -3.57
C ASP A 72 -6.58 16.12 -4.57
N ARG A 73 -7.11 17.33 -4.80
CA ARG A 73 -8.18 17.55 -5.79
C ARG A 73 -7.73 17.37 -7.23
N VAL A 74 -6.48 17.68 -7.52
CA VAL A 74 -5.89 17.44 -8.85
C VAL A 74 -5.67 15.94 -9.07
N PHE A 75 -5.10 15.24 -8.11
CA PHE A 75 -4.86 13.79 -8.19
C PHE A 75 -6.16 12.97 -8.28
N ASP A 76 -7.21 13.37 -7.58
CA ASP A 76 -8.53 12.73 -7.68
C ASP A 76 -9.06 12.68 -9.13
N LYS A 77 -8.66 13.64 -9.99
CA LYS A 77 -9.10 13.72 -11.40
C LYS A 77 -8.30 12.85 -12.37
N GLU A 78 -7.25 12.18 -11.94
CA GLU A 78 -6.47 11.29 -12.81
C GLU A 78 -7.26 10.08 -13.30
N THR A 79 -8.26 9.66 -12.53
CA THR A 79 -9.05 8.48 -12.87
C THR A 79 -10.51 8.84 -13.16
N VAL A 80 -11.14 8.13 -14.09
CA VAL A 80 -12.59 8.26 -14.37
C VAL A 80 -13.41 8.04 -13.10
N GLN A 81 -13.04 7.06 -12.28
CA GLN A 81 -13.70 6.77 -11.01
C GLN A 81 -13.57 7.93 -10.01
N GLY A 82 -12.37 8.52 -9.87
CA GLY A 82 -12.14 9.65 -8.99
C GLY A 82 -12.95 10.87 -9.43
N TYR A 83 -12.97 11.16 -10.73
CA TYR A 83 -13.75 12.25 -11.30
C TYR A 83 -15.26 12.04 -11.11
N ALA A 84 -15.78 10.85 -11.38
CA ALA A 84 -17.19 10.51 -11.17
C ALA A 84 -17.59 10.60 -9.69
N ARG A 85 -16.75 10.08 -8.78
CA ARG A 85 -16.94 10.20 -7.32
C ARG A 85 -17.02 11.66 -6.88
N LYS A 86 -16.14 12.50 -7.40
CA LYS A 86 -16.13 13.96 -7.12
C LYS A 86 -17.45 14.60 -7.54
N LEU A 87 -17.89 14.36 -8.77
CA LEU A 87 -19.15 14.91 -9.29
C LEU A 87 -20.34 14.47 -8.45
N GLY A 88 -20.42 13.15 -8.14
CA GLY A 88 -21.48 12.59 -7.31
C GLY A 88 -21.48 13.15 -5.90
N PHE A 89 -20.31 13.24 -5.26
CA PHE A 89 -20.16 13.77 -3.91
C PHE A 89 -20.62 15.23 -3.83
N PHE A 90 -20.11 16.10 -4.69
CA PHE A 90 -20.48 17.52 -4.65
C PHE A 90 -21.93 17.75 -5.07
N SER A 91 -22.46 16.96 -6.00
CA SER A 91 -23.87 17.02 -6.36
C SER A 91 -24.77 16.66 -5.16
N ALA A 92 -24.43 15.57 -4.45
CA ALA A 92 -25.24 15.07 -3.32
C ALA A 92 -25.11 15.96 -2.06
N ILE A 93 -23.89 16.39 -1.73
CA ILE A 93 -23.62 17.11 -0.47
C ILE A 93 -23.81 18.62 -0.62
N ALA A 94 -23.34 19.22 -1.72
CA ALA A 94 -23.38 20.67 -1.95
C ALA A 94 -24.49 21.11 -2.92
N GLY A 95 -25.20 20.17 -3.56
CA GLY A 95 -26.21 20.48 -4.56
C GLY A 95 -25.66 21.00 -5.90
N ASP A 96 -24.33 21.01 -6.07
CA ASP A 96 -23.64 21.55 -7.24
C ASP A 96 -22.43 20.67 -7.60
N PRO A 97 -22.44 19.93 -8.70
CA PRO A 97 -21.33 19.08 -9.12
C PRO A 97 -20.02 19.85 -9.37
N ASN A 98 -20.10 21.16 -9.56
CA ASN A 98 -18.94 22.03 -9.77
C ASN A 98 -18.52 22.79 -8.50
N PHE A 99 -18.99 22.41 -7.33
CA PHE A 99 -18.67 23.04 -6.05
C PHE A 99 -17.17 23.09 -5.74
N GLU A 100 -16.36 22.23 -6.37
CA GLU A 100 -14.90 22.19 -6.18
C GLU A 100 -14.22 23.54 -6.43
N GLU A 101 -14.60 24.27 -7.46
CA GLU A 101 -14.02 25.57 -7.77
C GLU A 101 -14.26 26.57 -6.62
N ARG A 102 -15.44 26.51 -6.07
CA ARG A 102 -15.81 27.28 -4.88
C ARG A 102 -14.97 26.88 -3.68
N TYR A 103 -14.83 25.61 -3.43
CA TYR A 103 -14.03 25.07 -2.34
C TYR A 103 -12.57 25.55 -2.45
N LEU A 104 -11.94 25.43 -3.61
CA LEU A 104 -10.56 25.83 -3.82
C LEU A 104 -10.36 27.35 -3.66
N ALA A 105 -11.30 28.16 -4.14
CA ALA A 105 -11.21 29.60 -3.95
C ALA A 105 -11.40 30.03 -2.47
N ALA A 106 -12.25 29.32 -1.70
CA ALA A 106 -12.36 29.57 -0.26
C ALA A 106 -11.08 29.14 0.47
N LEU A 107 -10.54 27.98 0.11
CA LEU A 107 -9.28 27.46 0.66
C LEU A 107 -8.14 28.48 0.50
N GLN A 108 -7.98 29.07 -0.68
CA GLN A 108 -6.94 30.06 -0.92
C GLN A 108 -7.10 31.34 -0.06
N LYS A 109 -8.33 31.70 0.28
CA LYS A 109 -8.64 32.88 1.12
C LYS A 109 -8.53 32.63 2.62
N THR A 110 -8.47 31.36 3.07
CA THR A 110 -8.38 30.99 4.49
C THR A 110 -7.10 31.57 5.11
N THR A 111 -7.20 32.16 6.27
CA THR A 111 -6.08 32.75 7.01
C THR A 111 -5.74 31.92 8.26
N ALA A 112 -4.56 32.16 8.86
CA ALA A 112 -4.19 31.55 10.14
C ALA A 112 -5.17 31.93 11.27
N ALA A 113 -5.68 33.19 11.23
CA ALA A 113 -6.70 33.66 12.17
C ALA A 113 -8.02 32.90 12.03
N ASP A 114 -8.43 32.55 10.80
CA ASP A 114 -9.63 31.73 10.58
C ASP A 114 -9.46 30.31 11.17
N LEU A 115 -8.31 29.67 10.98
CA LEU A 115 -8.03 28.36 11.53
C LEU A 115 -8.03 28.38 13.06
N ARG A 116 -7.38 29.37 13.68
CA ARG A 116 -7.38 29.54 15.13
C ARG A 116 -8.79 29.74 15.68
N ARG A 117 -9.60 30.59 15.05
CA ARG A 117 -10.98 30.83 15.40
C ARG A 117 -11.82 29.55 15.36
N ILE A 118 -11.73 28.79 14.27
CA ILE A 118 -12.47 27.52 14.10
C ILE A 118 -11.98 26.48 15.10
N ALA A 119 -10.68 26.37 15.34
CA ALA A 119 -10.14 25.44 16.34
C ALA A 119 -10.68 25.78 17.73
N ALA A 120 -10.69 27.03 18.14
CA ALA A 120 -11.25 27.49 19.41
C ALA A 120 -12.77 27.28 19.52
N GLU A 121 -13.50 27.34 18.41
CA GLU A 121 -14.96 27.16 18.37
C GLU A 121 -15.36 25.67 18.45
N TYR A 122 -14.70 24.80 17.67
CA TYR A 122 -15.12 23.41 17.47
C TYR A 122 -14.30 22.38 18.25
N LEU A 123 -12.99 22.62 18.46
CA LEU A 123 -12.11 21.66 19.13
C LEU A 123 -12.13 21.83 20.65
N ARG A 124 -13.32 21.80 21.23
CA ARG A 124 -13.56 21.96 22.67
C ARG A 124 -13.56 20.64 23.39
N PRO A 125 -13.14 20.59 24.65
CA PRO A 125 -13.23 19.38 25.47
C PRO A 125 -14.64 18.77 25.56
N SER A 126 -15.69 19.61 25.53
CA SER A 126 -17.08 19.18 25.53
C SER A 126 -17.50 18.46 24.24
N HIS A 127 -16.75 18.64 23.16
CA HIS A 127 -17.00 17.98 21.86
C HIS A 127 -16.05 16.82 21.61
N LEU A 128 -15.17 16.48 22.56
CA LEU A 128 -14.18 15.43 22.42
C LEU A 128 -14.73 14.06 22.82
N SER A 129 -14.60 13.09 21.93
CA SER A 129 -14.76 11.67 22.22
C SER A 129 -13.46 10.93 21.95
N ILE A 130 -13.02 10.07 22.87
CA ILE A 130 -11.84 9.25 22.71
C ILE A 130 -12.26 7.79 22.70
N TYR A 131 -11.86 7.08 21.66
CA TYR A 131 -12.02 5.63 21.53
C TYR A 131 -10.65 4.98 21.40
N ALA A 132 -10.39 3.92 22.17
CA ALA A 132 -9.17 3.13 22.07
C ALA A 132 -9.50 1.64 22.01
N GLN A 133 -8.98 0.97 20.99
CA GLN A 133 -9.02 -0.47 20.88
C GLN A 133 -7.69 -1.04 21.40
N VAL A 134 -7.77 -1.85 22.46
CA VAL A 134 -6.60 -2.45 23.11
C VAL A 134 -6.73 -3.97 23.15
N PRO A 135 -5.60 -4.74 23.15
CA PRO A 135 -5.67 -6.17 23.36
C PRO A 135 -6.35 -6.54 24.68
N GLU A 136 -7.14 -7.59 24.72
CA GLU A 136 -7.93 -8.04 25.88
C GLU A 136 -7.08 -8.17 27.16
N ARG A 137 -5.86 -8.67 27.07
CA ARG A 137 -4.88 -8.77 28.18
C ARG A 137 -4.52 -7.42 28.83
N MET A 138 -4.91 -6.30 28.23
CA MET A 138 -4.64 -4.94 28.72
C MET A 138 -5.94 -4.20 29.10
N ALA A 139 -7.10 -4.80 28.93
CA ALA A 139 -8.41 -4.19 29.21
C ALA A 139 -8.58 -3.73 30.68
N ASN A 140 -7.83 -4.30 31.60
CA ASN A 140 -7.86 -3.95 33.03
C ASN A 140 -6.99 -2.71 33.38
N LYS A 141 -6.27 -2.10 32.44
CA LYS A 141 -5.54 -0.85 32.70
C LYS A 141 -6.48 0.34 32.55
N GLN A 142 -6.47 1.21 33.56
CA GLN A 142 -7.27 2.45 33.54
C GLN A 142 -6.96 3.31 32.31
N PRO A 143 -7.97 3.99 31.71
CA PRO A 143 -7.75 4.95 30.62
C PRO A 143 -6.77 6.06 31.03
N ALA A 144 -6.12 6.65 30.04
CA ALA A 144 -5.19 7.77 30.23
C ALA A 144 -5.79 8.88 31.09
N LYS A 145 -5.01 9.44 32.01
CA LYS A 145 -5.40 10.66 32.73
C LYS A 145 -5.28 11.85 31.78
N VAL A 146 -6.30 12.06 30.96
CA VAL A 146 -6.42 13.19 30.02
C VAL A 146 -6.84 14.50 30.70
N ASP A 147 -7.13 14.47 31.99
CA ASP A 147 -7.70 15.60 32.76
C ASP A 147 -6.88 16.90 32.63
N LYS A 148 -5.56 16.81 32.64
CA LYS A 148 -4.71 17.99 32.51
C LYS A 148 -4.75 18.64 31.12
N VAL A 149 -4.87 17.86 30.06
CA VAL A 149 -4.99 18.38 28.68
C VAL A 149 -6.39 18.91 28.44
N LEU A 150 -7.41 18.22 28.95
CA LEU A 150 -8.81 18.68 28.88
C LEU A 150 -9.01 20.02 29.63
N ALA A 151 -8.32 20.23 30.76
CA ALA A 151 -8.36 21.50 31.49
C ALA A 151 -7.77 22.65 30.67
N ARG A 152 -6.69 22.44 29.92
CA ARG A 152 -6.14 23.42 28.98
C ARG A 152 -7.11 23.77 27.85
N LEU A 153 -7.74 22.80 27.24
CA LEU A 153 -8.73 23.01 26.18
C LEU A 153 -9.97 23.75 26.70
N ARG A 154 -10.39 23.54 27.93
CA ARG A 154 -11.51 24.27 28.57
C ARG A 154 -11.24 25.77 28.72
N ALA A 155 -10.05 26.15 29.13
CA ALA A 155 -9.70 27.55 29.36
C ALA A 155 -9.76 28.42 28.08
N VAL A 156 -9.56 27.83 26.90
CA VAL A 156 -9.60 28.53 25.61
C VAL A 156 -11.01 28.67 25.05
N ALA A 157 -11.86 27.68 25.30
CA ALA A 157 -13.23 27.70 24.83
C ALA A 157 -14.05 28.90 25.36
N GLU A 158 -13.60 29.53 26.44
CA GLU A 158 -14.28 30.66 27.10
C GLU A 158 -13.99 32.02 26.46
N SER A 159 -13.07 32.13 25.47
CA SER A 159 -12.53 33.44 25.00
C SER A 159 -12.78 33.85 23.54
N ALA A 160 -13.56 33.12 22.73
CA ALA A 160 -13.69 33.42 21.27
C ALA A 160 -15.10 33.64 20.74
N ASP A 161 -15.32 34.73 19.95
CA ASP A 161 -16.55 35.08 19.23
C ASP A 161 -16.35 35.25 17.68
N THR A 162 -17.40 35.35 16.87
CA THR A 162 -17.79 34.80 15.57
C THR A 162 -17.65 35.63 14.28
N ARG A 163 -17.76 35.00 13.06
CA ARG A 163 -18.40 35.28 11.71
C ARG A 163 -17.55 35.47 10.43
N ALA A 164 -17.81 34.89 9.24
CA ALA A 164 -18.67 35.03 8.07
C ALA A 164 -18.17 34.58 6.64
N ASN A 165 -18.95 34.68 5.54
CA ASN A 165 -19.04 33.99 4.24
C ASN A 165 -18.46 34.62 2.96
N ALA A 166 -18.31 33.84 1.80
CA ALA A 166 -18.01 34.33 0.41
C ALA A 166 -18.32 33.36 -0.78
N ARG A 167 -18.33 33.82 -2.06
CA ARG A 167 -18.78 33.18 -3.33
C ARG A 167 -17.78 33.21 -4.53
N PHE A 168 -18.02 32.54 -5.67
CA PHE A 168 -17.13 31.88 -6.65
C PHE A 168 -17.37 31.97 -8.17
N ALA A 169 -16.39 31.56 -9.07
CA ALA A 169 -16.49 31.41 -10.54
C ALA A 169 -15.53 30.33 -11.19
N ARG A 170 -15.68 29.95 -12.46
CA ARG A 170 -15.36 28.66 -13.11
C ARG A 170 -14.42 28.71 -14.34
N ALA A 171 -13.75 27.57 -14.69
CA ALA A 171 -13.05 27.30 -15.99
C ALA A 171 -12.94 25.80 -16.36
N ALA A 172 -12.70 25.45 -17.64
CA ALA A 172 -12.86 24.14 -18.26
C ALA A 172 -11.57 23.47 -18.79
N ALA A 173 -11.58 22.14 -19.07
CA ALA A 173 -10.43 21.28 -19.39
C ALA A 173 -10.45 20.67 -20.83
N ALA A 174 -9.27 20.21 -21.33
CA ALA A 174 -9.01 19.65 -22.67
C ALA A 174 -8.47 18.19 -22.64
N THR A 175 -8.59 17.44 -23.72
CA THR A 175 -8.26 16.00 -23.89
C THR A 175 -6.86 15.74 -24.48
N PRO A 176 -6.21 14.59 -24.23
CA PRO A 176 -4.80 14.33 -24.54
C PRO A 176 -4.53 13.45 -25.78
N ASP A 177 -3.31 13.60 -26.34
CA ASP A 177 -2.72 12.77 -27.40
C ASP A 177 -1.62 11.87 -26.79
N VAL A 178 -1.71 10.53 -26.99
CA VAL A 178 -1.06 9.51 -26.11
C VAL A 178 -0.02 8.64 -26.84
N ASP A 179 0.72 9.09 -27.86
CA ASP A 179 1.43 8.12 -28.70
C ASP A 179 2.97 8.10 -28.72
N ARG A 180 3.69 8.80 -27.84
CA ARG A 180 5.17 8.79 -27.92
C ARG A 180 5.88 8.66 -26.58
N VAL A 181 6.17 7.42 -26.13
CA VAL A 181 7.24 7.21 -25.15
C VAL A 181 8.60 7.49 -25.81
N ILE A 182 9.34 8.43 -25.27
CA ILE A 182 10.73 8.72 -25.66
C ILE A 182 11.62 7.88 -24.77
N ARG A 183 12.43 7.01 -25.39
CA ARG A 183 13.44 6.20 -24.70
C ARG A 183 14.83 6.73 -25.01
N HIS A 184 15.61 6.99 -23.95
CA HIS A 184 17.01 7.39 -24.06
C HIS A 184 17.89 6.49 -23.18
N VAL A 185 19.05 6.09 -23.68
CA VAL A 185 20.05 5.32 -22.92
C VAL A 185 21.30 6.18 -22.81
N PHE A 186 21.74 6.42 -21.58
CA PHE A 186 22.97 7.18 -21.31
C PHE A 186 24.23 6.30 -21.45
N PRO A 187 25.40 6.90 -21.62
CA PRO A 187 26.68 6.15 -21.70
C PRO A 187 26.93 5.25 -20.48
N SER A 188 26.44 5.62 -19.29
CA SER A 188 26.49 4.81 -18.07
C SER A 188 25.67 3.52 -18.12
N GLY A 189 24.81 3.34 -19.13
CA GLY A 189 23.80 2.27 -19.20
C GLY A 189 22.44 2.65 -18.59
N MET A 190 22.32 3.80 -17.92
CA MET A 190 21.05 4.29 -17.36
C MET A 190 20.01 4.48 -18.47
N LYS A 191 18.79 4.08 -18.18
CA LYS A 191 17.66 4.20 -19.11
C LYS A 191 16.67 5.26 -18.62
N LEU A 192 16.27 6.15 -19.53
CA LEU A 192 15.24 7.15 -19.28
C LEU A 192 14.07 6.93 -20.25
N LEU A 193 12.87 6.86 -19.68
CA LEU A 193 11.62 6.77 -20.41
C LEU A 193 10.79 8.01 -20.09
N ILE A 194 10.27 8.69 -21.11
CA ILE A 194 9.45 9.89 -20.94
C ILE A 194 8.15 9.70 -21.70
N LEU A 195 7.03 9.89 -21.03
CA LEU A 195 5.71 9.93 -21.64
C LEU A 195 5.01 11.22 -21.24
N ARG A 196 4.82 12.11 -22.20
CA ARG A 196 4.02 13.32 -21.99
C ARG A 196 2.54 12.97 -21.95
N ASP A 197 1.88 13.39 -20.87
CA ASP A 197 0.43 13.31 -20.70
C ASP A 197 -0.03 14.54 -19.90
N ALA A 198 -0.57 15.54 -20.60
CA ALA A 198 -1.03 16.80 -20.05
C ALA A 198 -2.51 16.80 -19.64
N SER A 199 -3.14 15.62 -19.50
CA SER A 199 -4.56 15.50 -19.12
C SER A 199 -4.88 16.10 -17.76
N VAL A 200 -3.93 16.04 -16.82
CA VAL A 200 -3.95 16.72 -15.53
C VAL A 200 -2.54 17.25 -15.24
N PRO A 201 -2.37 18.37 -14.50
CA PRO A 201 -1.08 19.00 -14.25
C PRO A 201 -0.28 18.27 -13.15
N VAL A 202 -0.01 17.01 -13.37
CA VAL A 202 0.72 16.09 -12.47
C VAL A 202 1.88 15.46 -13.22
N VAL A 203 2.97 15.21 -12.52
CA VAL A 203 4.10 14.40 -12.98
C VAL A 203 4.38 13.29 -11.98
N ALA A 204 4.46 12.07 -12.48
CA ALA A 204 4.88 10.88 -11.74
C ALA A 204 6.25 10.42 -12.21
N LEU A 205 7.09 10.04 -11.26
CA LEU A 205 8.43 9.49 -11.50
C LEU A 205 8.55 8.10 -10.87
N ARG A 206 9.18 7.19 -11.61
CA ARG A 206 9.59 5.88 -11.11
C ARG A 206 11.05 5.65 -11.42
N ALA A 207 11.88 5.57 -10.39
CA ALA A 207 13.28 5.19 -10.49
C ALA A 207 13.44 3.77 -9.96
N THR A 208 13.98 2.87 -10.76
CA THR A 208 14.01 1.43 -10.49
C THR A 208 15.41 0.87 -10.74
N TRP A 209 15.98 0.21 -9.74
CA TRP A 209 17.11 -0.68 -9.87
C TRP A 209 16.63 -2.14 -9.83
N VAL A 210 17.23 -2.98 -10.64
CA VAL A 210 17.07 -4.45 -10.50
C VAL A 210 17.82 -4.89 -9.24
N GLY A 211 17.16 -5.69 -8.40
CA GLY A 211 17.73 -6.13 -7.11
C GLY A 211 16.64 -6.53 -6.12
N GLY A 212 16.54 -5.84 -4.98
CA GLY A 212 15.58 -6.17 -3.92
C GLY A 212 15.90 -7.51 -3.26
N LEU A 213 14.86 -8.22 -2.83
CA LEU A 213 15.01 -9.52 -2.14
C LEU A 213 15.87 -10.53 -2.89
N ARG A 214 15.86 -10.48 -4.22
CA ARG A 214 16.66 -11.33 -5.09
C ARG A 214 18.16 -11.25 -4.81
N TYR A 215 18.62 -10.15 -4.22
CA TYR A 215 20.03 -9.90 -3.87
C TYR A 215 20.31 -10.10 -2.37
N GLU A 216 19.40 -10.73 -1.65
CA GLU A 216 19.54 -11.01 -0.22
C GLU A 216 19.83 -12.49 0.06
N ASP A 217 20.42 -12.74 1.21
CA ASP A 217 20.64 -14.05 1.82
C ASP A 217 20.16 -14.03 3.29
N ASP A 218 20.32 -15.14 4.02
CA ASP A 218 19.89 -15.24 5.41
C ASP A 218 20.54 -14.18 6.34
N ARG A 219 21.75 -13.70 5.99
CA ARG A 219 22.51 -12.73 6.81
C ARG A 219 22.18 -11.28 6.47
N SER A 220 21.67 -11.06 5.27
CA SER A 220 21.32 -9.73 4.73
C SER A 220 19.83 -9.51 4.59
N ASN A 221 19.00 -10.49 4.97
CA ASN A 221 17.55 -10.42 4.82
C ASN A 221 16.93 -9.20 5.52
N GLY A 222 16.16 -8.43 4.77
CA GLY A 222 15.58 -7.14 5.18
C GLY A 222 16.43 -5.92 4.84
N ILE A 223 17.65 -6.10 4.27
CA ILE A 223 18.52 -4.97 3.94
C ILE A 223 17.91 -4.07 2.87
N SER A 224 17.27 -4.63 1.84
CA SER A 224 16.60 -3.84 0.79
C SER A 224 15.39 -3.08 1.34
N ASN A 225 14.69 -3.63 2.32
CA ASN A 225 13.58 -2.95 2.98
C ASN A 225 14.06 -1.74 3.78
N LEU A 226 15.11 -1.90 4.60
CA LEU A 226 15.72 -0.77 5.31
C LEU A 226 16.31 0.28 4.34
N LEU A 227 16.98 -0.15 3.27
CA LEU A 227 17.48 0.77 2.24
C LEU A 227 16.35 1.58 1.60
N ALA A 228 15.23 0.94 1.25
CA ALA A 228 14.07 1.62 0.69
C ALA A 228 13.56 2.72 1.63
N GLY A 229 13.34 2.41 2.91
CA GLY A 229 12.93 3.39 3.91
C GLY A 229 13.94 4.53 4.08
N LEU A 230 15.23 4.23 4.01
CA LEU A 230 16.31 5.18 4.28
C LEU A 230 16.73 6.04 3.08
N LEU A 231 16.37 5.70 1.84
CA LEU A 231 16.69 6.50 0.65
C LEU A 231 16.24 7.96 0.76
N THR A 232 15.18 8.23 1.51
CA THR A 232 14.63 9.57 1.72
C THR A 232 14.91 10.14 3.12
N ARG A 233 15.85 9.55 3.87
CA ARG A 233 16.13 9.92 5.26
C ARG A 233 17.43 10.68 5.48
N GLY A 234 18.02 11.18 4.42
CA GLY A 234 19.22 12.04 4.48
C GLY A 234 20.11 11.85 3.27
N THR A 235 20.59 12.97 2.76
CA THR A 235 21.56 13.05 1.68
C THR A 235 22.80 13.79 2.14
N LYS A 236 23.78 13.99 1.25
CA LYS A 236 24.95 14.83 1.55
C LYS A 236 24.58 16.30 1.79
N THR A 237 23.43 16.76 1.30
CA THR A 237 23.04 18.18 1.31
C THR A 237 21.75 18.45 2.10
N ARG A 238 20.99 17.42 2.46
CA ARG A 238 19.69 17.54 3.13
C ARG A 238 19.51 16.55 4.26
N SER A 239 18.98 17.02 5.38
CA SER A 239 18.48 16.14 6.45
C SER A 239 17.16 15.46 6.06
N ALA A 240 16.75 14.45 6.85
CA ALA A 240 15.45 13.79 6.68
C ALA A 240 14.28 14.78 6.81
N GLU A 241 14.38 15.71 7.75
CA GLU A 241 13.36 16.74 7.97
C GLU A 241 13.28 17.73 6.80
N GLN A 242 14.43 18.17 6.26
CA GLN A 242 14.47 19.04 5.08
C GLN A 242 13.84 18.36 3.86
N ILE A 243 14.16 17.07 3.60
CA ILE A 243 13.55 16.31 2.51
C ILE A 243 12.03 16.24 2.69
N MET A 244 11.56 15.92 3.89
CA MET A 244 10.14 15.82 4.18
C MET A 244 9.43 17.16 3.98
N ASN A 245 9.99 18.26 4.52
CA ASN A 245 9.41 19.60 4.39
C ASN A 245 9.39 20.06 2.93
N GLU A 246 10.43 19.74 2.13
CA GLU A 246 10.43 20.07 0.70
C GLU A 246 9.35 19.30 -0.07
N VAL A 247 9.18 17.99 0.19
CA VAL A 247 8.14 17.18 -0.44
C VAL A 247 6.74 17.72 -0.09
N GLU A 248 6.50 17.94 1.19
CA GLU A 248 5.21 18.46 1.67
C GLU A 248 4.94 19.88 1.18
N GLY A 249 5.97 20.75 1.09
CA GLY A 249 5.84 22.10 0.54
C GLY A 249 5.49 22.13 -0.96
N MET A 250 5.73 21.02 -1.68
CA MET A 250 5.29 20.82 -3.06
C MET A 250 3.95 20.07 -3.15
N ALA A 251 3.33 19.71 -2.02
CA ALA A 251 2.19 18.79 -1.92
C ALA A 251 2.39 17.52 -2.75
N GLY A 252 3.61 17.01 -2.73
CA GLY A 252 4.03 15.83 -3.46
C GLY A 252 4.14 14.60 -2.58
N ALA A 253 4.49 13.50 -3.20
CA ALA A 253 4.88 12.26 -2.54
C ALA A 253 6.28 11.86 -3.03
N LEU A 254 7.11 11.39 -2.12
CA LEU A 254 8.42 10.78 -2.41
C LEU A 254 8.65 9.65 -1.43
N THR A 255 8.71 8.42 -1.92
CA THR A 255 8.92 7.23 -1.09
C THR A 255 9.87 6.25 -1.75
N GLY A 256 10.69 5.59 -0.92
CA GLY A 256 11.42 4.42 -1.35
C GLY A 256 10.51 3.19 -1.39
N TYR A 257 10.83 2.25 -2.25
CA TYR A 257 10.15 0.96 -2.32
C TYR A 257 11.13 -0.16 -2.58
N THR A 258 10.78 -1.34 -2.12
CA THR A 258 11.45 -2.58 -2.48
C THR A 258 10.44 -3.67 -2.80
N GLY A 259 10.90 -4.66 -3.54
CA GLY A 259 10.15 -5.85 -3.90
C GLY A 259 11.08 -7.05 -4.07
N ARG A 260 10.56 -8.12 -4.66
CA ARG A 260 11.37 -9.32 -4.91
C ARG A 260 12.51 -9.08 -5.90
N ASN A 261 12.30 -8.20 -6.89
CA ASN A 261 13.19 -8.02 -8.03
C ASN A 261 13.73 -6.60 -8.19
N SER A 262 13.37 -5.68 -7.32
CA SER A 262 13.74 -4.28 -7.48
C SER A 262 13.82 -3.52 -6.16
N LEU A 263 14.61 -2.45 -6.18
CA LEU A 263 14.66 -1.36 -5.20
C LEU A 263 14.52 -0.04 -5.97
N GLY A 264 13.97 1.00 -5.36
CA GLY A 264 13.93 2.30 -6.02
C GLY A 264 13.18 3.39 -5.27
N LEU A 265 12.91 4.47 -5.99
CA LEU A 265 12.11 5.60 -5.54
C LEU A 265 10.90 5.80 -6.46
N GLN A 266 9.81 6.23 -5.86
CA GLN A 266 8.66 6.74 -6.58
C GLN A 266 8.32 8.14 -6.06
N ALA A 267 7.91 9.02 -6.98
CA ALA A 267 7.53 10.36 -6.64
C ALA A 267 6.36 10.84 -7.50
N GLU A 268 5.52 11.69 -6.93
CA GLU A 268 4.43 12.38 -7.62
C GLU A 268 4.39 13.84 -7.15
N PHE A 269 4.29 14.77 -8.11
CA PHE A 269 4.23 16.20 -7.83
C PHE A 269 3.27 16.88 -8.81
N LEU A 270 2.76 18.06 -8.44
CA LEU A 270 2.16 18.96 -9.43
C LEU A 270 3.23 19.38 -10.45
N SER A 271 2.86 19.49 -11.74
CA SER A 271 3.81 19.75 -12.84
C SER A 271 4.62 21.04 -12.65
N ARG A 272 4.07 22.05 -11.99
CA ARG A 272 4.78 23.31 -11.66
C ARG A 272 5.99 23.10 -10.74
N TYR A 273 6.05 21.98 -10.02
CA TYR A 273 7.15 21.62 -9.13
C TYR A 273 8.13 20.60 -9.72
N PHE A 274 8.00 20.26 -11.01
CA PHE A 274 8.82 19.23 -11.64
C PHE A 274 10.33 19.44 -11.41
N GLU A 275 10.85 20.65 -11.66
CA GLU A 275 12.29 20.92 -11.54
C GLU A 275 12.81 20.67 -10.13
N ARG A 276 12.12 21.23 -9.14
CA ARG A 276 12.49 21.08 -7.71
C ARG A 276 12.28 19.65 -7.22
N GLY A 277 11.18 19.03 -7.60
CA GLY A 277 10.87 17.65 -7.24
C GLY A 277 11.89 16.66 -7.84
N PHE A 278 12.30 16.90 -9.11
CA PHE A 278 13.31 16.05 -9.75
C PHE A 278 14.70 16.22 -9.12
N ASP A 279 15.11 17.46 -8.75
CA ASP A 279 16.36 17.69 -8.01
C ASP A 279 16.40 16.90 -6.70
N LEU A 280 15.29 16.88 -5.97
CA LEU A 280 15.18 16.15 -4.71
C LEU A 280 15.25 14.64 -4.93
N VAL A 281 14.55 14.10 -5.93
CA VAL A 281 14.64 12.68 -6.32
C VAL A 281 16.07 12.31 -6.70
N ALA A 282 16.72 13.11 -7.54
CA ALA A 282 18.09 12.86 -7.98
C ALA A 282 19.09 12.91 -6.82
N ASP A 283 18.91 13.81 -5.86
CA ASP A 283 19.74 13.90 -4.66
C ASP A 283 19.58 12.63 -3.79
N CYS A 284 18.35 12.18 -3.57
CA CYS A 284 18.08 10.92 -2.86
C CYS A 284 18.68 9.70 -3.56
N LEU A 285 18.66 9.63 -4.91
CA LEU A 285 19.21 8.51 -5.67
C LEU A 285 20.74 8.48 -5.64
N ARG A 286 21.40 9.65 -5.68
CA ARG A 286 22.86 9.77 -5.85
C ARG A 286 23.62 9.96 -4.56
N ASN A 287 23.02 10.61 -3.60
CA ASN A 287 23.70 11.17 -2.44
C ASN A 287 23.14 10.68 -1.10
N ALA A 288 22.31 9.62 -1.08
CA ALA A 288 21.82 9.05 0.17
C ALA A 288 22.97 8.67 1.11
N THR A 289 22.87 9.06 2.38
CA THR A 289 23.94 8.87 3.37
C THR A 289 23.59 7.84 4.45
N PHE A 290 22.32 7.45 4.54
CA PHE A 290 21.82 6.51 5.54
C PHE A 290 22.30 6.85 6.96
N PRO A 291 21.91 8.01 7.54
CA PRO A 291 22.38 8.44 8.87
C PRO A 291 22.08 7.37 9.94
N GLU A 292 22.98 7.21 10.91
CA GLU A 292 22.86 6.15 11.93
C GLU A 292 21.60 6.32 12.80
N ASP A 293 21.28 7.56 13.16
CA ASP A 293 20.09 7.88 13.97
C ASP A 293 18.79 7.58 13.21
N GLU A 294 18.75 7.86 11.91
CA GLU A 294 17.61 7.52 11.04
C GLU A 294 17.51 6.00 10.81
N LEU A 295 18.66 5.30 10.70
CA LEU A 295 18.68 3.84 10.63
C LEU A 295 18.08 3.22 11.90
N GLU A 296 18.41 3.74 13.08
CA GLU A 296 17.85 3.21 14.33
C GLU A 296 16.36 3.51 14.49
N LYS A 297 15.88 4.65 13.95
CA LYS A 297 14.44 4.96 13.89
C LYS A 297 13.69 3.99 12.94
N GLU A 298 14.22 3.81 11.73
CA GLU A 298 13.64 2.93 10.71
C GLU A 298 13.67 1.46 11.17
N ARG A 299 14.77 1.01 11.77
CA ARG A 299 14.90 -0.34 12.35
C ARG A 299 13.79 -0.63 13.37
N ARG A 300 13.49 0.32 14.25
CA ARG A 300 12.41 0.16 15.25
C ARG A 300 11.06 0.01 14.56
N VAL A 301 10.77 0.82 13.54
CA VAL A 301 9.53 0.71 12.77
C VAL A 301 9.43 -0.66 12.12
N VAL A 302 10.48 -1.12 11.42
CA VAL A 302 10.49 -2.43 10.76
C VAL A 302 10.34 -3.58 11.76
N LEU A 303 10.98 -3.50 12.94
CA LEU A 303 10.82 -4.53 13.97
C LEU A 303 9.40 -4.56 14.57
N ASP A 304 8.76 -3.42 14.70
CA ASP A 304 7.36 -3.33 15.16
C ASP A 304 6.40 -3.85 14.08
N ASP A 305 6.67 -3.56 12.80
CA ASP A 305 5.90 -4.10 11.67
C ASP A 305 6.04 -5.63 11.56
N ILE A 306 7.26 -6.17 11.75
CA ILE A 306 7.49 -7.63 11.81
C ILE A 306 6.67 -8.27 12.93
N ARG A 307 6.59 -7.64 14.11
CA ARG A 307 5.74 -8.12 15.21
C ARG A 307 4.25 -8.06 14.87
N ALA A 308 3.82 -6.97 14.24
CA ALA A 308 2.43 -6.81 13.83
C ALA A 308 2.00 -7.82 12.75
N GLN A 309 2.93 -8.20 11.86
CA GLN A 309 2.68 -9.26 10.88
C GLN A 309 2.38 -10.62 11.53
N GLU A 310 2.94 -10.92 12.70
CA GLU A 310 2.65 -12.18 13.42
C GLU A 310 1.18 -12.29 13.84
N ASP A 311 0.45 -11.19 13.93
CA ASP A 311 -0.98 -11.18 14.20
C ASP A 311 -1.85 -11.33 12.94
N ASN A 312 -1.30 -11.20 11.75
CA ASN A 312 -2.00 -11.35 10.48
C ASN A 312 -1.85 -12.77 9.91
N LEU A 313 -2.86 -13.60 10.11
CA LEU A 313 -2.86 -15.00 9.71
C LEU A 313 -2.56 -15.22 8.22
N GLY A 314 -3.07 -14.35 7.34
CA GLY A 314 -2.82 -14.42 5.91
C GLY A 314 -1.35 -14.19 5.58
N GLN A 315 -0.71 -13.16 6.15
CA GLN A 315 0.72 -12.88 5.96
C GLN A 315 1.59 -14.02 6.51
N VAL A 316 1.22 -14.55 7.67
CA VAL A 316 1.90 -15.73 8.25
C VAL A 316 1.80 -16.94 7.32
N ALA A 317 0.62 -17.21 6.74
CA ALA A 317 0.43 -18.30 5.80
C ALA A 317 1.28 -18.13 4.53
N PHE A 318 1.35 -16.91 3.96
CA PHE A 318 2.21 -16.64 2.81
C PHE A 318 3.70 -16.78 3.14
N ARG A 319 4.16 -16.32 4.29
CA ARG A 319 5.55 -16.48 4.73
C ARG A 319 5.93 -17.96 4.85
N LEU A 320 5.08 -18.76 5.47
CA LEU A 320 5.28 -20.22 5.55
C LEU A 320 5.29 -20.87 4.16
N PHE A 321 4.38 -20.46 3.30
CA PHE A 321 4.31 -20.94 1.92
C PHE A 321 5.59 -20.62 1.15
N HIS A 322 6.10 -19.39 1.21
CA HIS A 322 7.34 -19.01 0.54
C HIS A 322 8.53 -19.82 1.08
N ALA A 323 8.66 -19.94 2.39
CA ALA A 323 9.73 -20.72 2.99
C ALA A 323 9.69 -22.22 2.62
N ALA A 324 8.48 -22.77 2.41
CA ALA A 324 8.31 -24.16 1.98
C ALA A 324 8.45 -24.35 0.46
N MET A 325 8.10 -23.33 -0.34
CA MET A 325 8.12 -23.38 -1.80
C MET A 325 9.55 -23.39 -2.35
N TRP A 326 10.44 -22.58 -1.79
CA TRP A 326 11.82 -22.46 -2.23
C TRP A 326 12.82 -22.99 -1.18
N GLY A 327 13.76 -23.81 -1.62
CA GLY A 327 14.81 -24.35 -0.75
C GLY A 327 16.03 -23.44 -0.63
N LYS A 328 16.48 -22.88 -1.77
CA LYS A 328 17.72 -22.10 -1.86
C LYS A 328 17.51 -20.69 -2.43
N HIS A 329 16.50 -20.53 -3.25
CA HIS A 329 16.23 -19.25 -3.91
C HIS A 329 15.88 -18.16 -2.89
N PRO A 330 16.36 -16.91 -3.04
CA PRO A 330 16.03 -15.79 -2.12
C PRO A 330 14.53 -15.53 -1.93
N TYR A 331 13.67 -15.93 -2.86
CA TYR A 331 12.22 -15.78 -2.73
C TYR A 331 11.61 -16.55 -1.55
N ARG A 332 12.37 -17.44 -0.89
CA ARG A 332 11.98 -18.06 0.39
C ARG A 332 11.97 -17.10 1.58
N LEU A 333 12.70 -16.00 1.46
CA LEU A 333 12.89 -15.01 2.52
C LEU A 333 11.71 -14.04 2.60
N ASP A 334 11.52 -13.43 3.76
CA ASP A 334 10.55 -12.36 3.95
C ASP A 334 11.10 -11.02 3.41
N LEU A 335 10.24 -10.21 2.78
CA LEU A 335 10.62 -8.90 2.26
C LEU A 335 11.08 -7.92 3.36
N MET A 336 10.49 -8.00 4.53
CA MET A 336 10.89 -7.16 5.68
C MET A 336 12.11 -7.68 6.42
N GLY A 337 12.51 -8.93 6.16
CA GLY A 337 13.50 -9.62 6.96
C GLY A 337 12.90 -10.32 8.18
N THR A 338 13.78 -10.77 9.05
CA THR A 338 13.45 -11.33 10.36
C THR A 338 13.94 -10.42 11.47
N ALA A 339 13.36 -10.49 12.67
CA ALA A 339 13.84 -9.68 13.78
C ALA A 339 15.35 -9.84 14.06
N PRO A 340 15.94 -11.06 14.06
CA PRO A 340 17.39 -11.23 14.20
C PRO A 340 18.21 -10.66 13.04
N SER A 341 17.77 -10.86 11.78
CA SER A 341 18.53 -10.34 10.63
C SER A 341 18.52 -8.82 10.61
N VAL A 342 17.35 -8.18 10.78
CA VAL A 342 17.18 -6.71 10.80
C VAL A 342 17.95 -6.07 11.95
N ALA A 343 17.95 -6.68 13.14
CA ALA A 343 18.73 -6.21 14.28
C ALA A 343 20.26 -6.24 14.01
N GLY A 344 20.73 -7.20 13.20
CA GLY A 344 22.14 -7.37 12.84
C GLY A 344 22.65 -6.53 11.67
N LEU A 345 21.79 -5.72 11.02
CA LEU A 345 22.17 -4.86 9.89
C LEU A 345 22.78 -3.54 10.38
N SER A 346 24.06 -3.32 10.18
CA SER A 346 24.73 -2.06 10.50
C SER A 346 24.75 -1.12 9.29
N ARG A 347 24.89 0.19 9.53
CA ARG A 347 25.06 1.22 8.50
C ARG A 347 26.14 0.84 7.47
N ARG A 348 27.26 0.31 7.93
CA ARG A 348 28.34 -0.16 7.05
C ARG A 348 27.87 -1.26 6.10
N LYS A 349 27.07 -2.22 6.57
CA LYS A 349 26.51 -3.26 5.70
C LYS A 349 25.55 -2.66 4.66
N LEU A 350 24.70 -1.69 5.05
CA LEU A 350 23.78 -1.00 4.14
C LEU A 350 24.55 -0.25 3.06
N LEU A 351 25.54 0.57 3.42
CA LEU A 351 26.38 1.31 2.47
C LEU A 351 27.09 0.37 1.50
N ASN A 352 27.72 -0.68 2.01
CA ASN A 352 28.41 -1.66 1.16
C ASN A 352 27.45 -2.33 0.18
N HIS A 353 26.30 -2.82 0.66
CA HIS A 353 25.29 -3.44 -0.19
C HIS A 353 24.77 -2.47 -1.26
N PHE A 354 24.49 -1.23 -0.87
CA PHE A 354 24.00 -0.21 -1.81
C PHE A 354 25.03 0.09 -2.90
N HIS A 355 26.27 0.42 -2.53
CA HIS A 355 27.31 0.80 -3.50
C HIS A 355 27.76 -0.35 -4.41
N GLN A 356 27.70 -1.59 -3.94
CA GLN A 356 28.06 -2.74 -4.75
C GLN A 356 26.99 -3.14 -5.79
N ARG A 357 25.72 -2.84 -5.52
CA ARG A 357 24.58 -3.41 -6.27
C ARG A 357 23.75 -2.39 -7.03
N TYR A 358 23.81 -1.12 -6.62
CA TYR A 358 22.97 -0.07 -7.16
C TYR A 358 23.79 1.13 -7.62
N SER A 359 23.67 1.45 -8.91
CA SER A 359 24.33 2.60 -9.52
C SER A 359 23.50 3.13 -10.68
N THR A 360 23.99 4.15 -11.35
CA THR A 360 23.40 4.63 -12.60
C THR A 360 23.40 3.57 -13.69
N SER A 361 24.34 2.61 -13.69
CA SER A 361 24.46 1.59 -14.74
C SER A 361 23.29 0.58 -14.79
N ASN A 362 22.58 0.38 -13.68
CA ASN A 362 21.38 -0.47 -13.66
C ASN A 362 20.10 0.29 -13.27
N LEU A 363 20.13 1.63 -13.38
CA LEU A 363 19.00 2.50 -13.07
C LEU A 363 18.12 2.70 -14.30
N THR A 364 16.82 2.51 -14.13
CA THR A 364 15.80 2.90 -15.10
C THR A 364 14.90 3.96 -14.47
N ILE A 365 14.76 5.10 -15.12
CA ILE A 365 13.86 6.20 -14.70
C ILE A 365 12.74 6.32 -15.72
N ALA A 366 11.50 6.31 -15.27
CA ALA A 366 10.34 6.68 -16.07
C ALA A 366 9.72 7.98 -15.52
N VAL A 367 9.41 8.92 -16.41
CA VAL A 367 8.73 10.18 -16.13
C VAL A 367 7.48 10.25 -16.97
N VAL A 368 6.33 10.35 -16.32
CA VAL A 368 5.00 10.40 -16.97
C VAL A 368 4.23 11.59 -16.45
N GLY A 369 3.71 12.44 -17.33
CA GLY A 369 2.86 13.55 -16.91
C GLY A 369 2.93 14.77 -17.79
N ASP A 370 2.42 15.87 -17.27
CA ASP A 370 2.45 17.17 -17.95
C ASP A 370 3.83 17.81 -17.81
N VAL A 371 4.73 17.38 -18.67
CA VAL A 371 6.13 17.83 -18.75
C VAL A 371 6.56 18.02 -20.21
N ASP A 372 7.53 18.89 -20.41
CA ASP A 372 8.24 18.99 -21.68
C ASP A 372 9.34 17.92 -21.76
N PRO A 373 9.27 16.97 -22.69
CA PRO A 373 10.26 15.90 -22.82
C PRO A 373 11.70 16.39 -23.04
N ALA A 374 11.88 17.51 -23.73
CA ALA A 374 13.21 18.08 -23.96
C ALA A 374 13.81 18.61 -22.65
N ARG A 375 12.99 19.29 -21.82
CA ARG A 375 13.40 19.73 -20.47
C ARG A 375 13.73 18.55 -19.57
N VAL A 376 12.89 17.50 -19.55
CA VAL A 376 13.15 16.29 -18.76
C VAL A 376 14.49 15.68 -19.15
N ARG A 377 14.72 15.47 -20.45
CA ARG A 377 15.98 14.92 -20.96
C ARG A 377 17.19 15.78 -20.58
N ALA A 378 17.11 17.10 -20.77
CA ALA A 378 18.20 18.02 -20.41
C ALA A 378 18.48 17.98 -18.90
N LYS A 379 17.44 17.97 -18.06
CA LYS A 379 17.57 17.88 -16.59
C LYS A 379 18.22 16.58 -16.15
N VAL A 380 17.79 15.45 -16.69
CA VAL A 380 18.38 14.14 -16.40
C VAL A 380 19.82 14.06 -16.89
N ALA A 381 20.11 14.58 -18.07
CA ALA A 381 21.48 14.63 -18.60
C ALA A 381 22.40 15.50 -17.72
N ALA A 382 21.95 16.65 -17.24
CA ALA A 382 22.72 17.50 -16.33
C ALA A 382 23.04 16.83 -14.99
N LEU A 383 22.13 15.99 -14.47
CA LEU A 383 22.28 15.34 -13.16
C LEU A 383 22.98 13.97 -13.24
N PHE A 384 22.84 13.23 -14.33
CA PHE A 384 23.30 11.84 -14.45
C PHE A 384 24.18 11.57 -15.67
N GLY A 385 24.29 12.51 -16.62
CA GLY A 385 24.94 12.30 -17.92
C GLY A 385 26.42 11.94 -17.82
N ASP A 386 27.13 12.55 -16.88
CA ASP A 386 28.56 12.33 -16.65
C ASP A 386 28.86 11.14 -15.72
N SER A 387 27.82 10.38 -15.34
CA SER A 387 28.01 9.21 -14.48
C SER A 387 28.79 8.12 -15.24
N PRO A 388 29.88 7.58 -14.67
CA PRO A 388 30.64 6.51 -15.32
C PRO A 388 29.82 5.22 -15.37
N GLU A 389 30.10 4.40 -16.38
CA GLU A 389 29.67 3.02 -16.38
C GLU A 389 30.37 2.26 -15.25
N GLN A 390 29.59 1.50 -14.48
CA GLN A 390 30.07 0.72 -13.34
C GLN A 390 29.76 -0.76 -13.53
N THR A 391 30.75 -1.60 -13.34
CA THR A 391 30.55 -3.03 -13.20
C THR A 391 29.99 -3.30 -11.81
N LEU A 392 28.76 -3.81 -11.74
CA LEU A 392 28.08 -4.12 -10.47
C LEU A 392 28.29 -5.58 -10.10
N ASP A 393 28.47 -5.82 -8.81
CA ASP A 393 28.44 -7.16 -8.25
C ASP A 393 26.99 -7.67 -8.25
N LYS A 394 26.65 -8.49 -9.26
CA LYS A 394 25.33 -9.13 -9.35
C LYS A 394 25.42 -10.51 -8.70
N PRO A 395 24.74 -10.74 -7.56
CA PRO A 395 24.75 -12.04 -6.93
C PRO A 395 24.27 -13.12 -7.89
N LEU A 396 24.97 -14.24 -7.90
CA LEU A 396 24.49 -15.43 -8.58
C LEU A 396 23.26 -15.94 -7.82
N VAL A 397 22.09 -15.84 -8.44
CA VAL A 397 20.86 -16.41 -7.89
C VAL A 397 20.80 -17.87 -8.31
N PRO A 398 20.84 -18.81 -7.36
CA PRO A 398 20.79 -20.24 -7.71
C PRO A 398 19.42 -20.56 -8.31
N PRO A 399 19.36 -21.32 -9.41
CA PRO A 399 18.08 -21.81 -9.91
C PRO A 399 17.45 -22.73 -8.88
N GLU A 400 16.16 -22.55 -8.62
CA GLU A 400 15.41 -23.45 -7.78
C GLU A 400 15.00 -24.69 -8.58
N PRO A 401 15.36 -25.90 -8.12
CA PRO A 401 14.94 -27.12 -8.81
C PRO A 401 13.40 -27.28 -8.73
N VAL A 402 12.84 -27.90 -9.76
CA VAL A 402 11.42 -28.29 -9.72
C VAL A 402 11.23 -29.31 -8.60
N ARG A 403 10.23 -29.10 -7.75
CA ARG A 403 9.93 -30.02 -6.64
C ARG A 403 9.56 -31.40 -7.17
N ALA A 404 10.05 -32.42 -6.48
CA ALA A 404 9.74 -33.82 -6.77
C ALA A 404 8.64 -34.39 -5.86
N GLU A 405 8.39 -33.75 -4.70
CA GLU A 405 7.46 -34.22 -3.68
C GLU A 405 6.60 -33.05 -3.14
N PRO A 406 5.35 -33.32 -2.73
CA PRO A 406 4.51 -32.30 -2.11
C PRO A 406 5.05 -31.92 -0.73
N ALA A 407 4.74 -30.69 -0.30
CA ALA A 407 5.06 -30.21 1.03
C ALA A 407 3.84 -29.61 1.72
N GLN A 408 3.66 -29.93 3.00
CA GLN A 408 2.63 -29.31 3.82
C GLN A 408 3.24 -28.80 5.11
N VAL A 409 3.00 -27.53 5.42
CA VAL A 409 3.51 -26.86 6.62
C VAL A 409 2.35 -26.27 7.41
N PHE A 410 2.48 -26.30 8.74
CA PHE A 410 1.45 -25.82 9.66
C PHE A 410 2.02 -24.83 10.66
N LYS A 411 1.21 -23.84 11.04
CA LYS A 411 1.40 -23.03 12.24
C LYS A 411 0.09 -22.96 13.03
N PHE A 412 0.17 -23.27 14.31
CA PHE A 412 -0.98 -23.16 15.21
C PHE A 412 -0.98 -21.77 15.88
N MET A 413 -2.11 -21.09 15.81
CA MET A 413 -2.31 -19.76 16.39
C MET A 413 -3.72 -19.68 17.00
N SER A 414 -3.84 -19.16 18.22
CA SER A 414 -5.13 -19.03 18.92
C SER A 414 -5.94 -17.87 18.33
N LYS A 415 -6.55 -18.10 17.17
CA LYS A 415 -7.40 -17.18 16.42
C LYS A 415 -8.62 -17.93 15.91
N GLU A 416 -9.69 -17.21 15.55
CA GLU A 416 -10.98 -17.81 15.15
C GLU A 416 -11.00 -18.34 13.71
N GLN A 417 -10.11 -17.88 12.85
CA GLN A 417 -10.07 -18.27 11.45
C GLN A 417 -8.86 -19.15 11.12
N SER A 418 -9.04 -19.94 10.08
CA SER A 418 -7.97 -20.73 9.44
C SER A 418 -7.64 -20.15 8.06
N HIS A 419 -6.35 -20.10 7.74
CA HIS A 419 -5.85 -19.59 6.46
C HIS A 419 -5.03 -20.65 5.76
N LEU A 420 -5.26 -20.80 4.46
CA LEU A 420 -4.55 -21.71 3.56
C LEU A 420 -3.89 -20.90 2.44
N VAL A 421 -2.64 -21.21 2.13
CA VAL A 421 -2.03 -20.94 0.82
C VAL A 421 -1.62 -22.29 0.23
N LEU A 422 -2.20 -22.66 -0.90
CA LEU A 422 -1.91 -23.88 -1.65
C LEU A 422 -1.40 -23.47 -3.03
N GLY A 423 -0.25 -23.97 -3.45
CA GLY A 423 0.28 -23.55 -4.75
C GLY A 423 1.41 -24.42 -5.29
N TYR A 424 1.92 -24.00 -6.43
CA TYR A 424 2.86 -24.71 -7.29
C TYR A 424 3.93 -23.73 -7.78
N GLN A 425 5.12 -24.22 -8.12
CA GLN A 425 6.10 -23.40 -8.84
C GLN A 425 5.49 -22.91 -10.16
N GLY A 426 5.59 -21.61 -10.39
CA GLY A 426 5.10 -20.94 -11.60
C GLY A 426 6.24 -20.61 -12.57
N VAL A 427 6.11 -19.48 -13.23
CA VAL A 427 7.01 -19.06 -14.30
C VAL A 427 7.60 -17.68 -14.02
N GLY A 428 8.67 -17.34 -14.74
CA GLY A 428 9.23 -16.00 -14.77
C GLY A 428 8.65 -15.15 -15.92
N PHE A 429 8.96 -13.87 -15.91
CA PHE A 429 8.48 -12.88 -16.90
C PHE A 429 8.80 -13.23 -18.36
N ALA A 430 9.87 -13.97 -18.61
CA ALA A 430 10.28 -14.36 -19.96
C ALA A 430 9.45 -15.53 -20.54
N SER A 431 8.64 -16.20 -19.71
CA SER A 431 7.87 -17.36 -20.15
C SER A 431 6.60 -16.96 -20.89
N GLU A 432 6.32 -17.62 -22.00
CA GLU A 432 5.04 -17.49 -22.73
C GLU A 432 3.86 -18.07 -21.94
N ASP A 433 4.11 -19.02 -21.02
CA ASP A 433 3.07 -19.63 -20.20
C ASP A 433 2.47 -18.67 -19.14
N ARG A 434 3.04 -17.49 -18.93
CA ARG A 434 2.56 -16.52 -17.94
C ARG A 434 1.13 -16.06 -18.21
N PHE A 435 0.80 -15.75 -19.46
CA PHE A 435 -0.54 -15.26 -19.82
C PHE A 435 -1.63 -16.35 -19.71
N PRO A 436 -1.41 -17.59 -20.21
CA PRO A 436 -2.31 -18.68 -19.91
C PRO A 436 -2.50 -18.97 -18.41
N LEU A 437 -1.44 -18.84 -17.59
CA LEU A 437 -1.54 -19.00 -16.13
C LEU A 437 -2.33 -17.86 -15.47
N GLU A 438 -2.18 -16.64 -15.95
CA GLU A 438 -2.97 -15.48 -15.47
C GLU A 438 -4.47 -15.65 -15.83
N VAL A 439 -4.78 -16.08 -17.06
CA VAL A 439 -6.14 -16.42 -17.47
C VAL A 439 -6.71 -17.54 -16.60
N LEU A 440 -5.95 -18.60 -16.35
CA LEU A 440 -6.33 -19.70 -15.48
C LEU A 440 -6.66 -19.22 -14.06
N ALA A 441 -5.80 -18.36 -13.50
CA ALA A 441 -6.01 -17.79 -12.18
C ALA A 441 -7.35 -17.03 -12.10
N TYR A 442 -7.69 -16.26 -13.12
CA TYR A 442 -8.94 -15.53 -13.15
C TYR A 442 -10.17 -16.44 -13.35
N VAL A 443 -10.08 -17.46 -14.22
CA VAL A 443 -11.14 -18.47 -14.37
C VAL A 443 -11.48 -19.14 -13.06
N LEU A 444 -10.47 -19.36 -12.21
CA LEU A 444 -10.66 -19.96 -10.89
C LEU A 444 -11.21 -18.96 -9.85
N SER A 445 -10.76 -17.69 -9.85
CA SER A 445 -10.97 -16.76 -8.73
C SER A 445 -11.89 -15.57 -9.00
N GLY A 446 -12.29 -15.29 -10.24
CA GLY A 446 -13.23 -14.18 -10.55
C GLY A 446 -14.59 -14.36 -9.84
N GLN A 447 -15.40 -13.29 -9.72
CA GLN A 447 -16.72 -13.38 -9.06
C GLN A 447 -17.65 -14.45 -9.67
N GLY A 448 -17.49 -14.76 -10.94
CA GLY A 448 -18.10 -15.95 -11.58
C GLY A 448 -17.12 -17.10 -11.77
N GLY A 449 -16.01 -17.11 -11.04
CA GLY A 449 -14.98 -18.14 -11.10
C GLY A 449 -15.36 -19.41 -10.36
N ARG A 450 -14.74 -20.52 -10.75
CA ARG A 450 -15.11 -21.85 -10.22
C ARG A 450 -14.95 -21.95 -8.70
N LEU A 451 -13.83 -21.49 -8.15
CA LEU A 451 -13.60 -21.53 -6.70
C LEU A 451 -14.57 -20.64 -5.94
N PHE A 452 -14.86 -19.45 -6.45
CA PHE A 452 -15.81 -18.55 -5.81
C PHE A 452 -17.21 -19.19 -5.77
N THR A 453 -17.68 -19.72 -6.91
CA THR A 453 -18.99 -20.36 -7.03
C THR A 453 -19.11 -21.62 -6.17
N GLU A 454 -18.11 -22.52 -6.23
CA GLU A 454 -18.21 -23.81 -5.52
C GLU A 454 -17.98 -23.69 -4.01
N ILE A 455 -17.05 -22.83 -3.59
CA ILE A 455 -16.64 -22.73 -2.19
C ILE A 455 -17.50 -21.74 -1.42
N ARG A 456 -17.71 -20.54 -2.00
CA ARG A 456 -18.40 -19.46 -1.30
C ARG A 456 -19.91 -19.50 -1.52
N GLU A 457 -20.37 -19.55 -2.78
CA GLU A 457 -21.78 -19.40 -3.07
C GLU A 457 -22.60 -20.67 -2.81
N LYS A 458 -22.13 -21.82 -3.30
CA LYS A 458 -22.88 -23.06 -3.17
C LYS A 458 -22.73 -23.75 -1.83
N ARG A 459 -21.56 -23.65 -1.19
CA ARG A 459 -21.23 -24.43 0.03
C ARG A 459 -20.96 -23.58 1.26
N ALA A 460 -20.81 -22.27 1.12
CA ALA A 460 -20.49 -21.34 2.23
C ALA A 460 -19.28 -21.78 3.08
N LEU A 461 -18.27 -22.42 2.46
CA LEU A 461 -17.10 -22.98 3.16
C LEU A 461 -16.05 -21.92 3.50
N ALA A 462 -16.00 -20.81 2.74
CA ALA A 462 -15.02 -19.77 2.97
C ALA A 462 -15.59 -18.40 2.64
N TYR A 463 -15.20 -17.41 3.43
CA TYR A 463 -15.53 -16.02 3.16
C TYR A 463 -14.67 -15.43 2.04
N ARG A 464 -13.39 -15.84 1.98
CA ARG A 464 -12.44 -15.35 0.98
C ARG A 464 -11.74 -16.54 0.30
N VAL A 465 -11.79 -16.56 -1.03
CA VAL A 465 -11.04 -17.49 -1.87
C VAL A 465 -10.55 -16.75 -3.11
N SER A 466 -9.29 -16.94 -3.48
CA SER A 466 -8.69 -16.34 -4.67
C SER A 466 -7.56 -17.20 -5.21
N ALA A 467 -7.43 -17.26 -6.53
CA ALA A 467 -6.28 -17.83 -7.22
C ALA A 467 -5.52 -16.72 -7.94
N PHE A 468 -4.21 -16.85 -8.05
CA PHE A 468 -3.34 -15.87 -8.70
C PHE A 468 -2.03 -16.50 -9.16
N SER A 469 -1.46 -15.93 -10.22
CA SER A 469 -0.11 -16.19 -10.69
C SER A 469 0.78 -15.01 -10.29
N VAL A 470 1.97 -15.30 -9.81
CA VAL A 470 2.98 -14.28 -9.44
C VAL A 470 4.26 -14.62 -10.18
N GLU A 471 4.63 -13.74 -11.10
CA GLU A 471 5.85 -13.86 -11.89
C GLU A 471 7.00 -13.08 -11.24
N GLY A 472 8.23 -13.41 -11.63
CA GLY A 472 9.44 -12.70 -11.24
C GLY A 472 10.47 -12.71 -12.36
N LEU A 473 11.67 -12.16 -12.10
CA LEU A 473 12.82 -12.39 -12.97
C LEU A 473 13.21 -13.87 -13.01
N ASP A 474 13.04 -14.54 -11.88
CA ASP A 474 13.14 -15.98 -11.74
C ASP A 474 11.72 -16.59 -11.62
N PRO A 475 11.53 -17.91 -11.78
CA PRO A 475 10.22 -18.52 -11.67
C PRO A 475 9.52 -18.18 -10.36
N GLY A 476 8.30 -17.71 -10.46
CA GLY A 476 7.43 -17.39 -9.35
C GLY A 476 6.55 -18.58 -8.94
N TYR A 477 5.26 -18.32 -8.69
CA TYR A 477 4.35 -19.36 -8.25
C TYR A 477 2.91 -19.09 -8.70
N PHE A 478 2.15 -20.18 -8.85
CA PHE A 478 0.69 -20.14 -8.95
C PHE A 478 0.12 -20.61 -7.60
N ALA A 479 -0.85 -19.87 -7.04
CA ALA A 479 -1.41 -20.25 -5.74
C ALA A 479 -2.90 -19.94 -5.62
N VAL A 480 -3.55 -20.70 -4.72
CA VAL A 480 -4.88 -20.44 -4.18
C VAL A 480 -4.73 -20.04 -2.72
N TYR A 481 -5.29 -18.89 -2.36
CA TYR A 481 -5.45 -18.44 -0.99
C TYR A 481 -6.90 -18.60 -0.56
N LEU A 482 -7.11 -19.05 0.68
CA LEU A 482 -8.43 -19.28 1.27
C LEU A 482 -8.41 -18.90 2.74
N ALA A 483 -9.48 -18.21 3.19
CA ALA A 483 -9.76 -17.95 4.61
C ALA A 483 -11.13 -18.56 4.96
N SER A 484 -11.16 -19.40 5.96
CA SER A 484 -12.32 -20.23 6.35
C SER A 484 -12.41 -20.34 7.86
N SER A 485 -13.57 -20.77 8.36
CA SER A 485 -13.64 -21.27 9.73
C SER A 485 -12.88 -22.61 9.88
N PRO A 486 -12.37 -22.92 11.08
CA PRO A 486 -11.57 -24.12 11.29
C PRO A 486 -12.28 -25.42 10.92
N GLU A 487 -13.58 -25.53 11.18
CA GLU A 487 -14.41 -26.67 10.89
C GLU A 487 -14.62 -26.93 9.38
N ASN A 488 -14.61 -25.87 8.58
CA ASN A 488 -14.84 -25.96 7.14
C ASN A 488 -13.55 -26.14 6.33
N LEU A 489 -12.37 -25.95 6.94
CA LEU A 489 -11.09 -25.90 6.25
C LEU A 489 -10.80 -27.16 5.43
N ASP A 490 -10.95 -28.34 6.02
CA ASP A 490 -10.60 -29.61 5.37
C ASP A 490 -11.49 -29.89 4.16
N GLU A 491 -12.79 -29.54 4.25
CA GLU A 491 -13.70 -29.67 3.12
C GLU A 491 -13.39 -28.63 2.03
N ALA A 492 -13.09 -27.40 2.41
CA ALA A 492 -12.68 -26.37 1.46
C ALA A 492 -11.41 -26.76 0.69
N ILE A 493 -10.42 -27.36 1.36
CA ILE A 493 -9.20 -27.89 0.71
C ILE A 493 -9.54 -28.99 -0.31
N LYS A 494 -10.47 -29.89 0.01
CA LYS A 494 -10.90 -30.95 -0.92
C LYS A 494 -11.54 -30.34 -2.18
N VAL A 495 -12.40 -29.32 -2.01
CA VAL A 495 -13.05 -28.63 -3.13
C VAL A 495 -12.01 -27.88 -3.96
N VAL A 496 -11.05 -27.15 -3.37
CA VAL A 496 -9.95 -26.52 -4.10
C VAL A 496 -9.22 -27.55 -4.97
N ARG A 497 -8.77 -28.64 -4.37
CA ARG A 497 -8.04 -29.70 -5.09
C ARG A 497 -8.89 -30.37 -6.17
N HIS A 498 -10.21 -30.48 -5.96
CA HIS A 498 -11.12 -31.01 -6.96
C HIS A 498 -11.17 -30.08 -8.18
N GLU A 499 -11.42 -28.79 -7.98
CA GLU A 499 -11.51 -27.82 -9.06
C GLU A 499 -10.19 -27.69 -9.86
N LEU A 500 -9.05 -27.72 -9.18
CA LEU A 500 -7.74 -27.72 -9.85
C LEU A 500 -7.56 -28.95 -10.74
N ARG A 501 -7.97 -30.14 -10.27
CA ARG A 501 -7.95 -31.37 -11.07
C ARG A 501 -8.94 -31.35 -12.24
N GLU A 502 -10.14 -30.81 -12.02
CA GLU A 502 -11.14 -30.65 -13.09
C GLU A 502 -10.62 -29.79 -14.24
N VAL A 503 -10.00 -28.65 -13.91
CA VAL A 503 -9.40 -27.78 -14.93
C VAL A 503 -8.23 -28.47 -15.65
N ALA A 504 -7.37 -29.18 -14.93
CA ALA A 504 -6.26 -29.91 -15.55
C ALA A 504 -6.74 -31.09 -16.41
N GLY A 505 -7.81 -31.78 -15.99
CA GLY A 505 -8.38 -32.90 -16.71
C GLY A 505 -9.26 -32.50 -17.90
N LYS A 506 -10.27 -31.67 -17.66
CA LYS A 506 -11.32 -31.31 -18.61
C LYS A 506 -11.08 -29.97 -19.32
N GLY A 507 -10.18 -29.12 -18.80
CA GLY A 507 -9.93 -27.77 -19.32
C GLY A 507 -10.99 -26.77 -18.87
N ILE A 508 -11.05 -25.67 -19.62
CA ILE A 508 -12.01 -24.58 -19.43
C ILE A 508 -12.94 -24.47 -20.64
N THR A 509 -14.08 -23.79 -20.49
CA THR A 509 -14.99 -23.52 -21.61
C THR A 509 -14.57 -22.26 -22.37
N ALA A 510 -15.04 -22.14 -23.63
CA ALA A 510 -14.82 -20.92 -24.42
C ALA A 510 -15.46 -19.68 -23.78
N GLU A 511 -16.56 -19.85 -23.03
CA GLU A 511 -17.23 -18.77 -22.32
C GLU A 511 -16.40 -18.30 -21.11
N GLU A 512 -15.84 -19.21 -20.32
CA GLU A 512 -14.92 -18.91 -19.24
C GLU A 512 -13.69 -18.14 -19.73
N LEU A 513 -13.11 -18.59 -20.86
CA LEU A 513 -11.99 -17.90 -21.50
C LEU A 513 -12.35 -16.47 -21.89
N ALA A 514 -13.44 -16.30 -22.64
CA ALA A 514 -13.86 -14.98 -23.13
C ALA A 514 -14.19 -14.00 -21.98
N ARG A 515 -14.77 -14.51 -20.88
CA ARG A 515 -15.02 -13.72 -19.67
C ARG A 515 -13.72 -13.29 -19.03
N ALA A 516 -12.77 -14.19 -18.88
CA ALA A 516 -11.46 -13.92 -18.27
C ALA A 516 -10.66 -12.89 -19.09
N GLN A 517 -10.59 -13.05 -20.40
CA GLN A 517 -9.91 -12.13 -21.31
C GLN A 517 -10.46 -10.70 -21.20
N ARG A 518 -11.78 -10.54 -21.30
CA ARG A 518 -12.42 -9.21 -21.19
C ARG A 518 -12.13 -8.55 -19.84
N TYR A 519 -12.20 -9.30 -18.76
CA TYR A 519 -11.97 -8.78 -17.43
C TYR A 519 -10.50 -8.34 -17.23
N LEU A 520 -9.55 -9.20 -17.58
CA LEU A 520 -8.12 -8.93 -17.42
C LEU A 520 -7.69 -7.70 -18.22
N ILE A 521 -8.16 -7.58 -19.47
CA ILE A 521 -7.89 -6.41 -20.29
C ILE A 521 -8.52 -5.14 -19.68
N GLY A 522 -9.76 -5.25 -19.20
CA GLY A 522 -10.44 -4.12 -18.56
C GLY A 522 -9.74 -3.64 -17.29
N VAL A 523 -9.36 -4.56 -16.39
CA VAL A 523 -8.64 -4.23 -15.16
C VAL A 523 -7.26 -3.64 -15.46
N HIS A 524 -6.54 -4.17 -16.45
CA HIS A 524 -5.26 -3.61 -16.88
C HIS A 524 -5.41 -2.17 -17.37
N ALA A 525 -6.39 -1.91 -18.25
CA ALA A 525 -6.65 -0.56 -18.76
C ALA A 525 -7.03 0.43 -17.65
N ILE A 526 -7.89 0.01 -16.71
CA ILE A 526 -8.28 0.81 -15.54
C ILE A 526 -7.06 1.07 -14.65
N GLY A 527 -6.23 0.07 -14.43
CA GLY A 527 -5.01 0.18 -13.61
C GLY A 527 -4.00 1.18 -14.14
N LEU A 528 -3.93 1.37 -15.45
CA LEU A 528 -3.00 2.30 -16.10
C LEU A 528 -3.50 3.76 -16.20
N GLN A 529 -4.66 4.10 -15.64
CA GLN A 529 -5.17 5.48 -15.68
C GLN A 529 -4.31 6.46 -14.87
N ARG A 530 -3.71 5.99 -13.77
CA ARG A 530 -2.82 6.84 -12.95
C ARG A 530 -1.44 6.97 -13.58
N LYS A 531 -0.90 8.18 -13.60
CA LYS A 531 0.46 8.45 -14.11
C LYS A 531 1.54 7.67 -13.35
N SER A 532 1.37 7.50 -12.04
CA SER A 532 2.27 6.68 -11.22
C SER A 532 2.24 5.20 -11.60
N ALA A 533 1.07 4.64 -11.89
CA ALA A 533 0.95 3.26 -12.35
C ALA A 533 1.59 3.06 -13.73
N LEU A 534 1.40 4.03 -14.64
CA LEU A 534 1.99 4.01 -15.96
C LEU A 534 3.52 4.19 -15.90
N ALA A 535 4.02 5.09 -15.04
CA ALA A 535 5.46 5.24 -14.78
C ALA A 535 6.07 3.95 -14.21
N ALA A 536 5.36 3.27 -13.30
CA ALA A 536 5.78 1.98 -12.76
C ALA A 536 5.81 0.89 -13.83
N ALA A 537 4.77 0.78 -14.68
CA ALA A 537 4.73 -0.19 -15.76
C ALA A 537 5.89 0.01 -16.74
N LEU A 538 6.12 1.26 -17.19
CA LEU A 538 7.25 1.59 -18.06
C LEU A 538 8.60 1.21 -17.44
N ALA A 539 8.84 1.65 -16.18
CA ALA A 539 10.11 1.41 -15.51
C ALA A 539 10.38 -0.08 -15.26
N PHE A 540 9.38 -0.84 -14.80
CA PHE A 540 9.55 -2.26 -14.50
C PHE A 540 9.74 -3.09 -15.77
N HIS A 541 8.91 -2.91 -16.80
CA HIS A 541 9.06 -3.67 -18.05
C HIS A 541 10.42 -3.41 -18.69
N GLU A 542 10.89 -2.16 -18.68
CA GLU A 542 12.21 -1.83 -19.22
C GLU A 542 13.36 -2.36 -18.36
N ALA A 543 13.27 -2.23 -17.02
CA ALA A 543 14.28 -2.73 -16.09
C ALA A 543 14.42 -4.25 -16.13
N TYR A 544 13.29 -4.97 -16.27
CA TYR A 544 13.25 -6.43 -16.29
C TYR A 544 13.50 -7.04 -17.67
N GLY A 545 13.87 -6.22 -18.68
CA GLY A 545 14.26 -6.70 -20.00
C GLY A 545 13.13 -7.08 -20.93
N GLN A 546 11.87 -6.81 -20.55
CA GLN A 546 10.69 -7.04 -21.41
C GLN A 546 10.51 -5.93 -22.45
N GLY A 547 11.15 -4.78 -22.23
CA GLY A 547 10.98 -3.56 -23.01
C GLY A 547 9.72 -2.78 -22.65
N TRP A 548 9.82 -1.47 -22.69
CA TRP A 548 8.76 -0.56 -22.26
C TRP A 548 7.43 -0.73 -23.00
N LYS A 549 7.41 -1.31 -24.21
CA LYS A 549 6.19 -1.55 -24.99
C LYS A 549 5.29 -2.65 -24.43
N ALA A 550 5.81 -3.50 -23.56
CA ALA A 550 5.10 -4.68 -23.05
C ALA A 550 3.77 -4.34 -22.38
N TYR A 551 3.65 -3.19 -21.70
CA TYR A 551 2.40 -2.78 -21.07
C TYR A 551 1.24 -2.56 -22.07
N ARG A 552 1.54 -2.09 -23.28
CA ARG A 552 0.54 -1.91 -24.35
C ARG A 552 0.17 -3.21 -25.03
N GLN A 553 1.11 -4.15 -25.11
CA GLN A 553 0.93 -5.44 -25.78
C GLN A 553 0.18 -6.46 -24.89
N TYR A 554 -0.06 -6.11 -23.61
CA TYR A 554 -0.73 -7.00 -22.66
C TYR A 554 -2.07 -7.53 -23.19
N GLY A 555 -2.94 -6.65 -23.68
CA GLY A 555 -4.22 -7.02 -24.24
C GLY A 555 -4.10 -8.00 -25.41
N ASP A 556 -3.13 -7.77 -26.31
CA ASP A 556 -2.88 -8.65 -27.45
C ASP A 556 -2.40 -10.04 -27.01
N TYR A 557 -1.54 -10.11 -25.98
CA TYR A 557 -1.10 -11.39 -25.42
C TYR A 557 -2.25 -12.14 -24.75
N ILE A 558 -3.08 -11.47 -23.96
CA ILE A 558 -4.26 -12.08 -23.32
C ILE A 558 -5.24 -12.59 -24.38
N MET A 559 -5.51 -11.82 -25.44
CA MET A 559 -6.42 -12.24 -26.51
C MET A 559 -5.92 -13.42 -27.33
N LYS A 560 -4.62 -13.66 -27.41
CA LYS A 560 -4.03 -14.82 -28.10
C LYS A 560 -4.15 -16.12 -27.31
N VAL A 561 -4.42 -16.05 -26.01
CA VAL A 561 -4.55 -17.26 -25.16
C VAL A 561 -5.77 -18.07 -25.62
N THR A 562 -5.58 -19.36 -25.82
CA THR A 562 -6.64 -20.30 -26.22
C THR A 562 -7.05 -21.22 -25.06
N VAL A 563 -8.20 -21.90 -25.22
CA VAL A 563 -8.64 -22.95 -24.28
C VAL A 563 -7.59 -24.05 -24.16
N ALA A 564 -6.93 -24.40 -25.28
CA ALA A 564 -5.88 -25.41 -25.31
C ALA A 564 -4.65 -24.97 -24.49
N ASP A 565 -4.27 -23.69 -24.57
CA ASP A 565 -3.15 -23.15 -23.80
C ASP A 565 -3.43 -23.19 -22.30
N VAL A 566 -4.62 -22.78 -21.86
CA VAL A 566 -5.02 -22.82 -20.45
C VAL A 566 -5.06 -24.26 -19.94
N THR A 567 -5.59 -25.20 -20.73
CA THR A 567 -5.60 -26.63 -20.37
C THR A 567 -4.17 -27.20 -20.29
N ARG A 568 -3.31 -26.83 -21.23
CA ARG A 568 -1.90 -27.24 -21.25
C ARG A 568 -1.16 -26.77 -20.01
N VAL A 569 -1.27 -25.49 -19.66
CA VAL A 569 -0.60 -24.97 -18.46
C VAL A 569 -1.19 -25.52 -17.18
N ALA A 570 -2.51 -25.73 -17.11
CA ALA A 570 -3.13 -26.39 -15.96
C ALA A 570 -2.53 -27.79 -15.73
N ARG A 571 -2.40 -28.61 -16.77
CA ARG A 571 -1.77 -29.96 -16.71
C ARG A 571 -0.29 -29.89 -16.33
N LYS A 572 0.43 -28.90 -16.84
CA LYS A 572 1.88 -28.77 -16.65
C LYS A 572 2.24 -28.31 -15.25
N TYR A 573 1.48 -27.36 -14.68
CA TYR A 573 1.85 -26.68 -13.45
C TYR A 573 1.05 -27.13 -12.23
N LEU A 574 -0.22 -27.57 -12.38
CA LEU A 574 -1.05 -27.99 -11.26
C LEU A 574 -0.89 -29.49 -10.94
N ASP A 575 0.35 -29.94 -10.87
CA ASP A 575 0.69 -31.34 -10.55
C ASP A 575 0.61 -31.58 -9.03
N PRO A 576 -0.32 -32.43 -8.53
CA PRO A 576 -0.46 -32.70 -7.10
C PRO A 576 0.80 -33.23 -6.42
N SER A 577 1.70 -33.89 -7.16
CA SER A 577 2.98 -34.38 -6.62
C SER A 577 3.96 -33.27 -6.25
N ARG A 578 3.70 -32.02 -6.71
CA ARG A 578 4.54 -30.84 -6.53
C ARG A 578 3.87 -29.75 -5.70
N GLU A 579 2.70 -30.06 -5.14
CA GLU A 579 1.91 -29.12 -4.35
C GLU A 579 2.64 -28.69 -3.08
N VAL A 580 2.61 -27.40 -2.79
CA VAL A 580 3.01 -26.84 -1.49
C VAL A 580 1.78 -26.23 -0.84
N SER A 581 1.50 -26.63 0.40
CA SER A 581 0.41 -26.05 1.19
C SER A 581 0.90 -25.54 2.54
N ALA A 582 0.56 -24.30 2.87
CA ALA A 582 0.82 -23.68 4.16
C ALA A 582 -0.51 -23.36 4.85
N ILE A 583 -0.67 -23.87 6.06
CA ILE A 583 -1.91 -23.78 6.82
C ILE A 583 -1.63 -23.12 8.17
N VAL A 584 -2.37 -22.03 8.44
CA VAL A 584 -2.42 -21.41 9.76
C VAL A 584 -3.81 -21.65 10.32
N LYS A 585 -3.89 -22.32 11.47
CA LYS A 585 -5.17 -22.65 12.11
C LYS A 585 -5.06 -22.63 13.64
N PRO A 586 -6.19 -22.55 14.38
CA PRO A 586 -6.16 -22.71 15.82
C PRO A 586 -5.64 -24.11 16.22
N PRO A 587 -5.04 -24.26 17.41
CA PRO A 587 -4.76 -25.58 17.96
C PRO A 587 -6.08 -26.37 18.13
N ALA A 588 -6.01 -27.68 17.97
CA ALA A 588 -7.17 -28.53 18.23
C ALA A 588 -7.63 -28.31 19.69
N GLU A 589 -8.91 -28.00 19.87
CA GLU A 589 -9.45 -27.85 21.23
C GLU A 589 -9.26 -29.13 22.04
N SER A 590 -8.54 -29.04 23.14
CA SER A 590 -8.58 -30.11 24.14
C SER A 590 -10.01 -30.22 24.66
N PRO A 591 -10.60 -31.42 24.83
CA PRO A 591 -12.00 -31.59 25.27
C PRO A 591 -12.40 -30.85 26.56
N GLY A 592 -11.44 -30.28 27.31
CA GLY A 592 -11.63 -29.45 28.48
C GLY A 592 -11.80 -27.94 28.20
N ALA A 593 -11.24 -27.41 27.09
CA ALA A 593 -11.28 -25.98 26.79
C ALA A 593 -12.67 -25.52 26.30
N ALA A 594 -13.36 -26.34 25.51
CA ALA A 594 -14.74 -26.07 25.07
C ALA A 594 -15.74 -25.95 26.25
N ARG A 595 -15.55 -26.72 27.33
CA ARG A 595 -16.36 -26.60 28.56
C ARG A 595 -16.04 -25.34 29.37
N ALA A 596 -14.80 -24.82 29.32
CA ALA A 596 -14.40 -23.58 29.98
C ALA A 596 -14.95 -22.34 29.25
N ALA A 597 -14.88 -22.31 27.91
CA ALA A 597 -15.44 -21.23 27.08
C ALA A 597 -16.97 -21.15 27.19
N ALA A 598 -17.68 -22.27 27.20
CA ALA A 598 -19.13 -22.32 27.40
C ALA A 598 -19.56 -21.87 28.80
N ARG A 599 -18.70 -21.96 29.83
CA ARG A 599 -18.93 -21.41 31.18
C ARG A 599 -18.61 -19.92 31.25
N ALA A 600 -17.60 -19.42 30.55
CA ALA A 600 -17.24 -18.00 30.51
C ALA A 600 -18.29 -17.16 29.75
N GLY A 601 -18.89 -17.68 28.68
CA GLY A 601 -19.95 -17.02 27.90
C GLY A 601 -21.29 -16.84 28.61
N ARG A 602 -21.48 -17.42 29.81
CA ARG A 602 -22.66 -17.24 30.64
C ARG A 602 -22.54 -16.20 31.75
N ALA A 603 -21.38 -15.59 31.95
CA ALA A 603 -21.17 -14.47 32.86
C ALA A 603 -21.35 -13.14 32.10
N GLY A 604 -22.59 -12.77 31.83
CA GLY A 604 -22.94 -11.50 31.21
C GLY A 604 -22.55 -10.32 32.10
N ILE A 605 -21.60 -9.52 31.64
CA ILE A 605 -21.28 -8.22 32.24
C ILE A 605 -22.32 -7.21 31.76
N SER A 606 -23.29 -6.86 32.63
CA SER A 606 -24.18 -5.74 32.40
C SER A 606 -23.43 -4.43 32.69
N VAL A 607 -23.18 -3.63 31.69
CA VAL A 607 -22.71 -2.25 31.86
C VAL A 607 -23.93 -1.38 32.14
N ARG A 608 -24.06 -0.85 33.36
CA ARG A 608 -25.00 0.23 33.67
C ARG A 608 -24.41 1.55 33.15
N THR A 609 -25.05 2.13 32.13
CA THR A 609 -24.89 3.54 31.78
C THR A 609 -25.77 4.39 32.67
N ALA A 610 -25.20 5.41 33.29
CA ALA A 610 -25.94 6.40 34.07
C ALA A 610 -26.70 7.35 33.12
N GLY A 611 -28.01 7.39 33.28
CA GLY A 611 -28.99 8.44 33.04
C GLY A 611 -28.90 9.30 31.78
N GLY A 612 -29.64 8.90 30.74
CA GLY A 612 -30.21 9.77 29.72
C GLY A 612 -31.60 9.25 29.33
N PRO A 613 -32.57 10.09 28.92
CA PRO A 613 -33.96 9.69 28.75
C PRO A 613 -34.15 8.70 27.60
N ALA A 614 -35.07 7.77 27.79
CA ALA A 614 -35.40 6.70 26.85
C ALA A 614 -35.87 7.26 25.49
N ALA A 615 -35.25 6.80 24.41
CA ALA A 615 -35.73 7.01 23.06
C ALA A 615 -36.71 5.90 22.68
N ASP A 616 -37.78 6.29 22.02
CA ASP A 616 -38.90 5.50 21.51
C ASP A 616 -38.43 4.41 20.51
N PRO A 617 -38.89 3.14 20.62
CA PRO A 617 -38.44 2.03 19.75
C PRO A 617 -39.09 1.97 18.37
N SER A 618 -39.70 3.04 17.84
CA SER A 618 -40.46 3.03 16.58
C SER A 618 -39.65 3.29 15.28
N HIS A 619 -38.33 3.49 15.33
CA HIS A 619 -37.48 3.78 14.12
C HIS A 619 -36.43 2.74 13.78
N ALA A 620 -36.57 1.50 14.22
CA ALA A 620 -35.64 0.42 13.86
C ALA A 620 -36.19 -0.47 12.74
N ARG A 621 -36.48 0.07 11.56
CA ARG A 621 -36.68 -0.68 10.30
C ARG A 621 -36.41 0.21 9.11
N ALA A 622 -35.16 0.38 8.71
CA ALA A 622 -34.74 0.74 7.34
C ALA A 622 -33.21 0.86 7.24
N GLU A 623 -32.49 -0.26 7.39
CA GLU A 623 -31.08 -0.36 6.96
C GLU A 623 -30.74 -1.83 6.72
N ALA A 624 -31.24 -2.37 5.63
CA ALA A 624 -30.82 -3.65 5.10
C ALA A 624 -31.09 -3.69 3.60
N ASP A 625 -30.34 -2.88 2.86
CA ASP A 625 -30.16 -3.06 1.40
C ASP A 625 -29.19 -1.98 0.93
N TRP A 626 -27.92 -2.34 0.83
CA TRP A 626 -26.85 -1.79 -0.04
C TRP A 626 -25.48 -2.25 0.49
N LYS A 627 -25.13 -3.49 0.14
CA LYS A 627 -23.73 -3.94 0.08
C LYS A 627 -23.36 -4.29 -1.34
#